data_d058f8c6062090022de28d32a8582b11
#
_entry.id   d058f8c6062090022de28d32a8582b11
#
_cell.length_a   1.000
_cell.length_b   1.000
_cell.length_c   1.000
_cell.angle_alpha   90.00
_cell.angle_beta   90.00
_cell.angle_gamma   90.00
#
_symmetry.space_group_name_H-M   'P 1'
#
loop_
_entity.id
_entity.type
_entity.pdbx_description
1 polymer ?
#
loop_
_entity_poly.entity_id
_entity_poly.type
_entity_poly.pdbx_seq_one_letter_code
_entity_poly.pdbx_strand_id
1 'polypeptide(L)'
;MNVKKNNFLISFEANTDGSATKNPNRAAAGGIFRNSDSLCVGCFTQYLREQNALYAELVAAMTAIEIAHINGFSNFWLETDSQLVILAFKSLSVVPWVLRNRWLNCLGRIRHMSFVVSHIYREGNACADNLANVGLALNSANLFWSDDFPDSIREEYNRNRLGMPNFRFTTF
;
A
#
# COMPACT_ATOMS: atom_id res chain seq x y z
N MET A 1 -11.74 -17.69 7.84
CA MET A 1 -10.67 -18.48 8.46
C MET A 1 -9.76 -17.52 9.22
N ASN A 2 -9.91 -17.49 10.56
CA ASN A 2 -9.11 -16.61 11.41
C ASN A 2 -7.66 -17.08 11.39
N VAL A 3 -6.80 -16.36 10.67
CA VAL A 3 -5.37 -16.49 10.87
C VAL A 3 -5.10 -16.01 12.29
N LYS A 4 -4.71 -16.94 13.17
CA LYS A 4 -4.26 -16.59 14.52
C LYS A 4 -3.19 -15.52 14.38
N LYS A 5 -3.50 -14.32 14.84
CA LYS A 5 -2.51 -13.27 15.12
C LYS A 5 -1.56 -13.87 16.17
N ASN A 6 -0.46 -14.48 15.71
CA ASN A 6 0.63 -14.79 16.61
C ASN A 6 1.03 -13.49 17.29
N ASN A 7 1.31 -13.51 18.58
CA ASN A 7 1.59 -12.42 19.51
C ASN A 7 2.72 -11.45 19.05
N PHE A 8 2.70 -11.01 17.81
CA PHE A 8 3.45 -9.85 17.38
C PHE A 8 2.60 -8.62 17.76
N LEU A 9 3.13 -7.80 18.64
CA LEU A 9 2.64 -6.44 18.84
C LEU A 9 2.86 -5.69 17.52
N ILE A 10 1.91 -5.86 16.58
CA ILE A 10 1.92 -5.12 15.32
C ILE A 10 1.60 -3.67 15.70
N SER A 11 2.63 -2.83 15.68
CA SER A 11 2.46 -1.42 16.02
C SER A 11 1.87 -0.64 14.86
N PHE A 12 2.18 -1.05 13.62
CA PHE A 12 1.74 -0.34 12.41
C PHE A 12 1.46 -1.32 11.26
N GLU A 13 0.39 -1.06 10.54
CA GLU A 13 -0.03 -1.76 9.33
C GLU A 13 -0.09 -0.78 8.16
N ALA A 14 0.29 -1.19 6.97
CA ALA A 14 0.05 -0.45 5.75
C ALA A 14 -0.65 -1.30 4.70
N ASN A 15 -1.69 -0.74 4.09
CA ASN A 15 -2.28 -1.26 2.87
C ASN A 15 -1.74 -0.45 1.69
N THR A 16 -1.30 -1.11 0.63
CA THR A 16 -0.72 -0.48 -0.56
C THR A 16 -1.37 -0.99 -1.83
N ASP A 17 -1.45 -0.11 -2.83
CA ASP A 17 -1.96 -0.44 -4.15
C ASP A 17 -1.29 0.41 -5.24
N GLY A 18 -1.29 -0.11 -6.48
CA GLY A 18 -0.85 0.57 -7.68
C GLY A 18 -1.98 0.65 -8.70
N SER A 19 -2.21 1.83 -9.24
CA SER A 19 -3.20 2.05 -10.30
C SER A 19 -2.52 2.42 -11.62
N ALA A 20 -2.98 1.86 -12.72
CA ALA A 20 -2.48 2.19 -14.05
C ALA A 20 -3.61 2.25 -15.09
N THR A 21 -3.51 3.22 -16.00
CA THR A 21 -4.39 3.38 -17.16
C THR A 21 -3.60 3.10 -18.44
N LYS A 22 -4.28 2.71 -19.53
CA LYS A 22 -3.63 2.39 -20.81
C LYS A 22 -3.69 3.54 -21.82
N ASN A 23 -4.76 4.32 -21.81
CA ASN A 23 -4.97 5.41 -22.77
C ASN A 23 -5.52 6.66 -22.04
N PRO A 24 -4.69 7.65 -21.70
CA PRO A 24 -3.24 7.67 -21.80
C PRO A 24 -2.57 6.68 -20.82
N ASN A 25 -1.35 6.25 -21.15
CA ASN A 25 -0.58 5.37 -20.25
C ASN A 25 -0.08 6.19 -19.04
N ARG A 26 -0.67 5.95 -17.88
CA ARG A 26 -0.37 6.66 -16.63
C ARG A 26 -0.47 5.71 -15.45
N ALA A 27 0.35 5.93 -14.44
CA ALA A 27 0.35 5.13 -13.23
C ALA A 27 0.50 5.97 -11.96
N ALA A 28 0.00 5.46 -10.86
CA ALA A 28 0.20 6.02 -9.53
C ALA A 28 0.23 4.93 -8.47
N ALA A 29 0.89 5.23 -7.37
CA ALA A 29 0.94 4.40 -6.16
C ALA A 29 0.18 5.07 -5.03
N GLY A 30 -0.41 4.29 -4.15
CA GLY A 30 -1.10 4.76 -2.95
C GLY A 30 -0.93 3.81 -1.78
N GLY A 31 -1.05 4.35 -0.58
CA GLY A 31 -1.02 3.56 0.63
C GLY A 31 -1.52 4.31 1.85
N ILE A 32 -2.03 3.55 2.82
CA ILE A 32 -2.54 4.06 4.09
C ILE A 32 -1.90 3.29 5.23
N PHE A 33 -1.46 4.02 6.26
CA PHE A 33 -0.89 3.46 7.49
C PHE A 33 -1.90 3.54 8.62
N ARG A 34 -1.99 2.46 9.39
CA ARG A 34 -2.83 2.38 10.60
C ARG A 34 -2.02 1.91 11.79
N ASN A 35 -2.41 2.36 12.97
CA ASN A 35 -1.89 1.84 14.23
C ASN A 35 -2.66 0.58 14.69
N SER A 36 -2.30 0.05 15.86
CA SER A 36 -2.97 -1.12 16.46
C SER A 36 -4.45 -0.93 16.73
N ASP A 37 -4.93 0.31 16.85
CA ASP A 37 -6.34 0.66 17.04
C ASP A 37 -7.08 0.88 15.71
N SER A 38 -6.46 0.52 14.59
CA SER A 38 -6.95 0.73 13.23
C SER A 38 -7.18 2.20 12.86
N LEU A 39 -6.56 3.12 13.58
CA LEU A 39 -6.60 4.55 13.28
C LEU A 39 -5.57 4.90 12.22
N CYS A 40 -5.97 5.69 11.22
CA CYS A 40 -5.05 6.23 10.23
C CYS A 40 -4.01 7.12 10.91
N VAL A 41 -2.74 6.80 10.70
CA VAL A 41 -1.61 7.61 11.15
C VAL A 41 -0.94 8.36 10.02
N GLY A 42 -1.22 7.98 8.79
CA GLY A 42 -0.75 8.64 7.58
C GLY A 42 -1.20 7.93 6.32
N CYS A 43 -1.15 8.62 5.21
CA CYS A 43 -1.36 8.03 3.88
C CYS A 43 -0.54 8.76 2.83
N PHE A 44 -0.32 8.12 1.69
CA PHE A 44 0.39 8.74 0.59
C PHE A 44 -0.27 8.47 -0.75
N THR A 45 -0.04 9.37 -1.68
CA THR A 45 -0.32 9.22 -3.11
C THR A 45 0.94 9.61 -3.88
N GLN A 46 1.25 8.90 -4.97
CA GLN A 46 2.42 9.20 -5.79
C GLN A 46 2.12 8.98 -7.27
N TYR A 47 2.10 10.04 -8.06
CA TYR A 47 2.01 9.94 -9.50
C TYR A 47 3.34 9.47 -10.10
N LEU A 48 3.28 8.49 -10.99
CA LEU A 48 4.46 7.79 -11.53
C LEU A 48 4.67 8.00 -13.04
N ARG A 49 3.85 8.87 -13.65
CA ARG A 49 3.89 9.14 -15.10
C ARG A 49 3.56 7.88 -15.91
N GLU A 50 4.28 7.65 -17.01
CA GLU A 50 4.07 6.55 -17.95
C GLU A 50 4.72 5.26 -17.45
N GLN A 51 3.99 4.53 -16.60
CA GLN A 51 4.42 3.25 -16.04
C GLN A 51 3.28 2.22 -16.12
N ASN A 52 3.60 0.95 -15.93
CA ASN A 52 2.62 -0.13 -15.89
C ASN A 52 2.15 -0.44 -14.46
N ALA A 53 1.14 -1.31 -14.35
CA ALA A 53 0.54 -1.69 -13.07
C ALA A 53 1.56 -2.33 -12.11
N LEU A 54 2.39 -3.28 -12.58
CA LEU A 54 3.40 -3.93 -11.73
C LEU A 54 4.40 -2.91 -11.16
N TYR A 55 4.84 -1.96 -11.98
CA TYR A 55 5.72 -0.90 -11.52
C TYR A 55 5.07 -0.10 -10.39
N ALA A 56 3.82 0.30 -10.56
CA ALA A 56 3.06 1.07 -9.57
C ALA A 56 2.88 0.29 -8.26
N GLU A 57 2.52 -1.00 -8.34
CA GLU A 57 2.39 -1.89 -7.18
C GLU A 57 3.70 -2.02 -6.38
N LEU A 58 4.81 -2.25 -7.07
CA LEU A 58 6.12 -2.34 -6.43
C LEU A 58 6.54 -1.01 -5.79
N VAL A 59 6.30 0.11 -6.47
CA VAL A 59 6.59 1.44 -5.93
C VAL A 59 5.75 1.73 -4.70
N ALA A 60 4.47 1.34 -4.68
CA ALA A 60 3.61 1.49 -3.51
C ALA A 60 4.18 0.75 -2.29
N ALA A 61 4.58 -0.51 -2.47
CA ALA A 61 5.20 -1.31 -1.41
C ALA A 61 6.53 -0.71 -0.92
N MET A 62 7.41 -0.30 -1.86
CA MET A 62 8.70 0.32 -1.52
C MET A 62 8.52 1.64 -0.76
N THR A 63 7.61 2.49 -1.22
CA THR A 63 7.31 3.77 -0.56
C THR A 63 6.80 3.56 0.86
N ALA A 64 5.92 2.58 1.08
CA ALA A 64 5.44 2.23 2.42
C ALA A 64 6.58 1.76 3.34
N ILE A 65 7.49 0.92 2.85
CA ILE A 65 8.66 0.45 3.61
C ILE A 65 9.60 1.62 3.96
N GLU A 66 9.84 2.52 3.00
CA GLU A 66 10.69 3.69 3.20
C GLU A 66 10.11 4.64 4.25
N ILE A 67 8.81 4.93 4.18
CA ILE A 67 8.11 5.76 5.16
C ILE A 67 8.15 5.10 6.54
N ALA A 68 7.85 3.81 6.64
CA ALA A 68 7.91 3.07 7.89
C ALA A 68 9.31 3.11 8.53
N HIS A 69 10.35 2.93 7.72
CA HIS A 69 11.74 2.99 8.19
C HIS A 69 12.12 4.38 8.70
N ILE A 70 11.81 5.45 7.94
CA ILE A 70 12.11 6.84 8.32
C ILE A 70 11.41 7.23 9.62
N ASN A 71 10.19 6.74 9.84
CA ASN A 71 9.39 7.04 11.04
C ASN A 71 9.66 6.08 12.20
N GLY A 72 10.62 5.16 12.08
CA GLY A 72 11.02 4.26 13.15
C GLY A 72 9.97 3.20 13.51
N PHE A 73 9.15 2.76 12.56
CA PHE A 73 8.18 1.69 12.77
C PHE A 73 8.93 0.37 12.95
N SER A 74 9.14 -0.05 14.17
CA SER A 74 9.90 -1.26 14.50
C SER A 74 9.14 -2.56 14.25
N ASN A 75 7.81 -2.51 14.34
CA ASN A 75 6.91 -3.62 14.00
C ASN A 75 5.99 -3.16 12.87
N PHE A 76 6.16 -3.74 11.69
CA PHE A 76 5.49 -3.28 10.48
C PHE A 76 4.88 -4.42 9.69
N TRP A 77 3.61 -4.32 9.39
CA TRP A 77 2.85 -5.25 8.56
C TRP A 77 2.42 -4.57 7.26
N LEU A 78 2.90 -5.09 6.14
CA LEU A 78 2.53 -4.64 4.80
C LEU A 78 1.48 -5.57 4.21
N GLU A 79 0.37 -5.02 3.77
CA GLU A 79 -0.67 -5.74 3.02
C GLU A 79 -0.78 -5.19 1.60
N THR A 80 -0.91 -6.09 0.64
CA THR A 80 -1.10 -5.78 -0.78
C THR A 80 -2.02 -6.81 -1.42
N ASP A 81 -2.83 -6.40 -2.39
CA ASP A 81 -3.62 -7.34 -3.21
C ASP A 81 -2.86 -7.84 -4.45
N SER A 82 -1.62 -7.39 -4.64
CA SER A 82 -0.74 -7.82 -5.72
C SER A 82 0.05 -9.09 -5.36
N GLN A 83 -0.30 -10.21 -5.96
CA GLN A 83 0.47 -11.47 -5.85
C GLN A 83 1.92 -11.31 -6.35
N LEU A 84 2.15 -10.44 -7.34
CA LEU A 84 3.48 -10.18 -7.88
C LEU A 84 4.37 -9.44 -6.87
N VAL A 85 3.80 -8.54 -6.06
CA VAL A 85 4.53 -7.90 -4.96
C VAL A 85 4.92 -8.95 -3.91
N ILE A 86 4.00 -9.83 -3.52
CA ILE A 86 4.31 -10.94 -2.59
C ILE A 86 5.46 -11.81 -3.15
N LEU A 87 5.40 -12.14 -4.45
CA LEU A 87 6.43 -12.95 -5.09
C LEU A 87 7.78 -12.22 -5.16
N ALA A 88 7.79 -10.90 -5.31
CA ALA A 88 9.01 -10.09 -5.35
C ALA A 88 9.82 -10.19 -4.05
N PHE A 89 9.18 -10.36 -2.90
CA PHE A 89 9.89 -10.63 -1.63
C PHE A 89 10.61 -11.98 -1.61
N LYS A 90 10.19 -12.92 -2.45
CA LYS A 90 10.78 -14.26 -2.56
C LYS A 90 11.76 -14.38 -3.73
N SER A 91 11.58 -13.59 -4.79
CA SER A 91 12.35 -13.70 -6.02
C SER A 91 12.57 -12.33 -6.67
N LEU A 92 13.82 -11.91 -6.74
CA LEU A 92 14.21 -10.66 -7.39
C LEU A 92 13.92 -10.64 -8.91
N SER A 93 13.72 -11.81 -9.52
CA SER A 93 13.43 -11.92 -10.95
C SER A 93 12.13 -11.22 -11.37
N VAL A 94 11.18 -11.08 -10.45
CA VAL A 94 9.90 -10.38 -10.67
C VAL A 94 10.08 -8.86 -10.73
N VAL A 95 11.12 -8.34 -10.08
CA VAL A 95 11.36 -6.91 -9.98
C VAL A 95 12.02 -6.38 -11.25
N PRO A 96 11.40 -5.41 -11.97
CA PRO A 96 12.01 -4.75 -13.11
C PRO A 96 13.41 -4.20 -12.76
N TRP A 97 14.34 -4.33 -13.68
CA TRP A 97 15.75 -3.98 -13.41
C TRP A 97 15.93 -2.53 -12.92
N VAL A 98 15.12 -1.60 -13.42
CA VAL A 98 15.13 -0.18 -13.01
C VAL A 98 14.76 0.04 -11.53
N LEU A 99 14.03 -0.90 -10.92
CA LEU A 99 13.62 -0.83 -9.52
C LEU A 99 14.49 -1.69 -8.58
N ARG A 100 15.37 -2.54 -9.11
CA ARG A 100 16.10 -3.52 -8.30
C ARG A 100 16.95 -2.90 -7.20
N ASN A 101 17.65 -1.82 -7.48
CA ASN A 101 18.47 -1.15 -6.46
C ASN A 101 17.62 -0.61 -5.31
N ARG A 102 16.51 0.06 -5.63
CA ARG A 102 15.56 0.56 -4.64
C ARG A 102 14.92 -0.58 -3.85
N TRP A 103 14.55 -1.67 -4.54
CA TRP A 103 13.99 -2.87 -3.92
C TRP A 103 14.97 -3.51 -2.93
N LEU A 104 16.22 -3.70 -3.32
CA LEU A 104 17.28 -4.24 -2.45
C LEU A 104 17.52 -3.35 -1.22
N ASN A 105 17.47 -2.03 -1.37
CA ASN A 105 17.54 -1.11 -0.25
C ASN A 105 16.35 -1.29 0.71
N CYS A 106 15.14 -1.49 0.18
CA CYS A 106 13.96 -1.80 1.00
C CYS A 106 14.13 -3.13 1.75
N LEU A 107 14.63 -4.18 1.08
CA LEU A 107 14.93 -5.45 1.75
C LEU A 107 15.99 -5.28 2.86
N GLY A 108 16.97 -4.40 2.67
CA GLY A 108 17.92 -4.03 3.71
C GLY A 108 17.25 -3.36 4.92
N ARG A 109 16.31 -2.45 4.69
CA ARG A 109 15.59 -1.73 5.74
C ARG A 109 14.69 -2.66 6.57
N ILE A 110 13.96 -3.58 5.95
CA ILE A 110 13.07 -4.50 6.68
C ILE A 110 13.81 -5.49 7.57
N ARG A 111 15.12 -5.71 7.36
CA ARG A 111 15.94 -6.54 8.27
C ARG A 111 16.11 -5.92 9.67
N HIS A 112 15.91 -4.61 9.78
CA HIS A 112 16.02 -3.86 11.04
C HIS A 112 14.68 -3.67 11.75
N MET A 113 13.61 -4.28 11.24
CA MET A 113 12.28 -4.22 11.82
C MET A 113 11.66 -5.62 11.88
N SER A 114 10.69 -5.80 12.77
CA SER A 114 9.83 -6.99 12.77
C SER A 114 8.83 -6.82 11.63
N PHE A 115 9.12 -7.42 10.48
CA PHE A 115 8.38 -7.21 9.24
C PHE A 115 7.56 -8.43 8.84
N VAL A 116 6.32 -8.18 8.46
CA VAL A 116 5.41 -9.17 7.87
C VAL A 116 4.83 -8.58 6.60
N VAL A 117 4.75 -9.38 5.55
CA VAL A 117 4.00 -9.07 4.33
C VAL A 117 2.94 -10.13 4.11
N SER A 118 1.72 -9.72 3.73
CA SER A 118 0.63 -10.63 3.42
C SER A 118 -0.22 -10.13 2.25
N HIS A 119 -0.88 -11.08 1.60
CA HIS A 119 -1.87 -10.79 0.60
C HIS A 119 -3.20 -10.44 1.26
N ILE A 120 -3.84 -9.38 0.78
CA ILE A 120 -5.22 -9.00 1.12
C ILE A 120 -6.09 -9.09 -0.13
N TYR A 121 -7.36 -9.44 0.02
CA TYR A 121 -8.30 -9.37 -1.10
C TYR A 121 -8.61 -7.92 -1.45
N ARG A 122 -8.88 -7.67 -2.73
CA ARG A 122 -9.12 -6.34 -3.29
C ARG A 122 -10.22 -5.56 -2.56
N GLU A 123 -11.26 -6.26 -2.11
CA GLU A 123 -12.36 -5.68 -1.34
C GLU A 123 -11.89 -5.08 0.00
N GLY A 124 -10.84 -5.64 0.60
CA GLY A 124 -10.22 -5.13 1.83
C GLY A 124 -9.18 -4.04 1.58
N ASN A 125 -8.81 -3.78 0.31
CA ASN A 125 -7.75 -2.84 -0.08
C ASN A 125 -8.28 -1.52 -0.67
N ALA A 126 -9.57 -1.23 -0.52
CA ALA A 126 -10.25 -0.11 -1.17
C ALA A 126 -9.65 1.28 -0.84
N CYS A 127 -9.16 1.49 0.39
CA CYS A 127 -8.51 2.76 0.73
C CYS A 127 -7.23 3.00 -0.07
N ALA A 128 -6.39 1.97 -0.21
CA ALA A 128 -5.16 2.08 -0.99
C ALA A 128 -5.44 2.25 -2.49
N ASP A 129 -6.41 1.51 -3.04
CA ASP A 129 -6.90 1.68 -4.42
C ASP A 129 -7.36 3.11 -4.68
N ASN A 130 -8.18 3.68 -3.80
CA ASN A 130 -8.64 5.06 -3.92
C ASN A 130 -7.50 6.07 -3.83
N LEU A 131 -6.51 5.86 -2.96
CA LEU A 131 -5.33 6.73 -2.85
C LEU A 131 -4.48 6.69 -4.12
N ALA A 132 -4.28 5.52 -4.72
CA ALA A 132 -3.60 5.40 -6.01
C ALA A 132 -4.36 6.16 -7.11
N ASN A 133 -5.70 6.06 -7.15
CA ASN A 133 -6.54 6.80 -8.09
C ASN A 133 -6.51 8.32 -7.85
N VAL A 134 -6.43 8.77 -6.61
CA VAL A 134 -6.20 10.19 -6.27
C VAL A 134 -4.84 10.65 -6.82
N GLY A 135 -3.79 9.84 -6.72
CA GLY A 135 -2.49 10.12 -7.32
C GLY A 135 -2.55 10.31 -8.84
N LEU A 136 -3.35 9.50 -9.54
CA LEU A 136 -3.61 9.68 -10.98
C LEU A 136 -4.32 10.99 -11.29
N ALA A 137 -5.31 11.37 -10.47
CA ALA A 137 -6.10 12.58 -10.69
C ALA A 137 -5.29 13.86 -10.43
N LEU A 138 -4.50 13.87 -9.35
CA LEU A 138 -3.74 15.06 -8.93
C LEU A 138 -2.41 15.25 -9.70
N ASN A 139 -1.91 14.22 -10.37
CA ASN A 139 -0.60 14.22 -11.04
C ASN A 139 0.56 14.67 -10.12
N SER A 140 0.49 14.37 -8.83
CA SER A 140 1.45 14.80 -7.82
C SER A 140 1.76 13.71 -6.81
N ALA A 141 2.80 13.93 -6.01
CA ALA A 141 3.14 13.10 -4.87
C ALA A 141 2.78 13.86 -3.59
N ASN A 142 2.00 13.23 -2.72
CA ASN A 142 1.56 13.82 -1.46
C ASN A 142 1.69 12.81 -0.34
N LEU A 143 2.05 13.30 0.84
CA LEU A 143 2.09 12.55 2.08
C LEU A 143 1.24 13.31 3.12
N PHE A 144 0.28 12.62 3.70
CA PHE A 144 -0.64 13.16 4.69
C PHE A 144 -0.42 12.44 6.03
N TRP A 145 -0.47 13.18 7.14
CA TRP A 145 -0.31 12.62 8.49
C TRP A 145 -1.60 12.76 9.29
N SER A 146 -1.84 11.81 10.18
CA SER A 146 -3.02 11.76 11.03
C SER A 146 -4.33 11.80 10.23
N ASP A 147 -5.28 12.65 10.61
CA ASP A 147 -6.61 12.73 10.01
C ASP A 147 -6.69 13.68 8.79
N ASP A 148 -5.56 14.22 8.34
CA ASP A 148 -5.47 15.13 7.19
C ASP A 148 -5.37 14.37 5.85
N PHE A 149 -6.18 13.34 5.68
CA PHE A 149 -6.24 12.56 4.45
C PHE A 149 -7.38 13.05 3.53
N PRO A 150 -7.29 12.79 2.21
CA PRO A 150 -8.29 13.24 1.24
C PRO A 150 -9.71 12.81 1.61
N ASP A 151 -10.68 13.72 1.49
CA ASP A 151 -12.09 13.42 1.75
C ASP A 151 -12.63 12.27 0.87
N SER A 152 -12.05 12.10 -0.32
CA SER A 152 -12.42 11.02 -1.25
C SER A 152 -12.24 9.61 -0.69
N ILE A 153 -11.38 9.41 0.30
CA ILE A 153 -11.18 8.09 0.94
C ILE A 153 -11.86 7.98 2.30
N ARG A 154 -12.44 9.04 2.83
CA ARG A 154 -13.02 9.10 4.19
C ARG A 154 -14.12 8.06 4.38
N GLU A 155 -14.98 7.87 3.39
CA GLU A 155 -16.05 6.87 3.46
C GLU A 155 -15.49 5.45 3.52
N GLU A 156 -14.54 5.12 2.63
CA GLU A 156 -13.89 3.79 2.60
C GLU A 156 -13.10 3.52 3.86
N TYR A 157 -12.39 4.53 4.37
CA TYR A 157 -11.67 4.42 5.64
C TYR A 157 -12.60 4.12 6.80
N ASN A 158 -13.75 4.83 6.90
CA ASN A 158 -14.73 4.60 7.95
C ASN A 158 -15.35 3.21 7.85
N ARG A 159 -15.69 2.74 6.64
CA ARG A 159 -16.20 1.39 6.41
C ARG A 159 -15.19 0.33 6.85
N ASN A 160 -13.94 0.45 6.44
CA ASN A 160 -12.87 -0.48 6.83
C ASN A 160 -12.69 -0.53 8.34
N ARG A 161 -12.65 0.64 8.99
CA ARG A 161 -12.48 0.75 10.44
C ARG A 161 -13.62 0.09 11.22
N LEU A 162 -14.85 0.20 10.73
CA LEU A 162 -16.05 -0.37 11.35
C LEU A 162 -16.29 -1.83 10.95
N GLY A 163 -15.43 -2.44 10.12
CA GLY A 163 -15.58 -3.81 9.64
C GLY A 163 -16.79 -4.00 8.71
N MET A 164 -17.26 -2.92 8.07
CA MET A 164 -18.40 -2.99 7.15
C MET A 164 -17.97 -3.62 5.82
N PRO A 165 -18.76 -4.54 5.25
CA PRO A 165 -18.43 -5.20 3.98
C PRO A 165 -18.50 -4.20 2.81
N ASN A 166 -17.51 -4.29 1.90
CA ASN A 166 -17.54 -3.60 0.62
C ASN A 166 -18.34 -4.43 -0.38
N PHE A 167 -19.51 -3.94 -0.79
CA PHE A 167 -20.26 -4.53 -1.88
C PHE A 167 -19.86 -3.89 -3.20
N ARG A 168 -19.27 -4.67 -4.11
CA ARG A 168 -19.18 -4.27 -5.53
C ARG A 168 -20.47 -4.70 -6.22
N PHE A 169 -21.24 -3.71 -6.68
CA PHE A 169 -22.31 -3.99 -7.64
C PHE A 169 -21.65 -4.25 -8.99
N THR A 170 -21.60 -5.50 -9.42
CA THR A 170 -21.35 -5.84 -10.82
C THR A 170 -22.61 -5.48 -11.59
N THR A 171 -22.57 -4.42 -12.35
CA THR A 171 -23.55 -4.17 -13.41
C THR A 171 -23.31 -5.21 -14.49
N PHE A 172 -24.30 -6.07 -14.69
CA PHE A 172 -24.37 -7.02 -15.82
C PHE A 172 -24.68 -6.28 -17.10
#